data_358522a63f75998536a4f61115bb649f
#
_entry.id   358522a63f75998536a4f61115bb649f
#
_cell.length_a   1.000
_cell.length_b   1.000
_cell.length_c   1.000
_cell.angle_alpha   90.00
_cell.angle_beta   90.00
_cell.angle_gamma   90.00
#
_symmetry.space_group_name_H-M   'P 1'
#
loop_
_entity.id
_entity.type
_entity.pdbx_description
1 polymer ?
#
loop_
_entity_poly.entity_id
_entity_poly.type
_entity_poly.pdbx_seq_one_letter_code
_entity_poly.pdbx_strand_id
1 'polypeptide(L)'
;MYLASQRKEFILKTLAEHGAARTIALAKQMKVTDETVRNDLINLEKRGFLKRVHGGALALTHKSLHEDIVTQDDVSIRIAKKAVQNIPASVVMFIDSSTMGYQICNHINSRDTHVVSNNPTLLTRLEGIPNLSFYCTGGRFDREALVYVGQEAAKAAGSLSIDMVVLTPDCYSPKHGAGYKNMLQSEFIKSVIPPDAKVIIAMPSTSVANNPAFYT
;
A
#
# COMPACT_ATOMS: atom_id res chain seq x y z
N MET A 1 33.66 20.90 -9.97
CA MET A 1 32.94 19.89 -10.77
C MET A 1 32.45 18.78 -9.85
N TYR A 2 31.19 18.49 -9.79
CA TYR A 2 30.66 17.44 -8.91
C TYR A 2 31.06 16.05 -9.43
N LEU A 3 31.60 15.20 -8.56
CA LEU A 3 31.78 13.78 -8.84
C LEU A 3 30.41 13.07 -8.94
N ALA A 4 30.33 11.91 -9.60
CA ALA A 4 29.07 11.20 -9.79
C ALA A 4 28.35 10.86 -8.46
N SER A 5 29.08 10.51 -7.41
CA SER A 5 28.55 10.28 -6.07
C SER A 5 27.96 11.56 -5.45
N GLN A 6 28.69 12.65 -5.54
CA GLN A 6 28.28 13.95 -5.01
C GLN A 6 27.03 14.49 -5.75
N ARG A 7 26.92 14.26 -7.07
CA ARG A 7 25.72 14.64 -7.82
C ARG A 7 24.49 13.87 -7.35
N LYS A 8 24.62 12.55 -7.16
CA LYS A 8 23.53 11.72 -6.66
C LYS A 8 23.09 12.14 -5.25
N GLU A 9 24.02 12.43 -4.37
CA GLU A 9 23.75 12.94 -3.03
C GLU A 9 23.02 14.29 -3.09
N PHE A 10 23.49 15.20 -3.93
CA PHE A 10 22.87 16.51 -4.13
C PHE A 10 21.42 16.37 -4.66
N ILE A 11 21.20 15.49 -5.63
CA ILE A 11 19.85 15.20 -6.16
C ILE A 11 18.93 14.70 -5.04
N LEU A 12 19.37 13.71 -4.28
CA LEU A 12 18.57 13.14 -3.19
C LEU A 12 18.29 14.15 -2.08
N LYS A 13 19.28 14.98 -1.72
CA LYS A 13 19.10 16.06 -0.75
C LYS A 13 18.08 17.09 -1.24
N THR A 14 18.20 17.55 -2.48
CA THR A 14 17.25 18.50 -3.09
C THR A 14 15.83 17.95 -3.11
N LEU A 15 15.68 16.66 -3.45
CA LEU A 15 14.39 16.01 -3.43
C LEU A 15 13.81 15.87 -2.01
N ALA A 16 14.64 15.55 -1.02
CA ALA A 16 14.22 15.46 0.38
C ALA A 16 13.73 16.81 0.93
N GLU A 17 14.37 17.92 0.53
CA GLU A 17 14.02 19.27 0.99
C GLU A 17 12.79 19.86 0.27
N HIS A 18 12.62 19.56 -1.02
CA HIS A 18 11.63 20.24 -1.86
C HIS A 18 10.55 19.30 -2.44
N GLY A 19 10.65 18.00 -2.20
CA GLY A 19 9.71 16.99 -2.73
C GLY A 19 9.86 16.70 -4.22
N ALA A 20 10.27 17.68 -5.02
CA ALA A 20 10.42 17.58 -6.48
C ALA A 20 11.61 18.41 -6.98
N ALA A 21 12.19 17.99 -8.12
CA ALA A 21 13.23 18.77 -8.77
C ALA A 21 13.16 18.62 -10.30
N ARG A 22 13.35 19.75 -11.02
CA ARG A 22 13.41 19.74 -12.50
C ARG A 22 14.82 19.41 -12.96
N THR A 23 14.95 18.58 -14.00
CA THR A 23 16.24 18.20 -14.62
C THR A 23 17.11 19.40 -14.95
N ILE A 24 16.53 20.41 -15.62
CA ILE A 24 17.22 21.64 -16.01
C ILE A 24 17.74 22.43 -14.79
N ALA A 25 16.96 22.50 -13.70
CA ALA A 25 17.38 23.19 -12.49
C ALA A 25 18.57 22.49 -11.81
N LEU A 26 18.51 21.17 -11.71
CA LEU A 26 19.58 20.33 -11.18
C LEU A 26 20.88 20.46 -12.02
N ALA A 27 20.74 20.41 -13.34
CA ALA A 27 21.85 20.55 -14.27
C ALA A 27 22.56 21.92 -14.10
N LYS A 28 21.77 23.00 -14.01
CA LYS A 28 22.30 24.34 -13.78
C LYS A 28 23.02 24.49 -12.44
N GLN A 29 22.44 23.96 -11.36
CA GLN A 29 23.04 24.03 -10.02
C GLN A 29 24.34 23.22 -9.92
N MET A 30 24.38 22.04 -10.52
CA MET A 30 25.56 21.18 -10.50
C MET A 30 26.58 21.52 -11.61
N LYS A 31 26.26 22.45 -12.52
CA LYS A 31 27.07 22.83 -13.69
C LYS A 31 27.43 21.63 -14.56
N VAL A 32 26.44 20.82 -14.89
CA VAL A 32 26.55 19.65 -15.79
C VAL A 32 25.47 19.72 -16.87
N THR A 33 25.54 18.84 -17.86
CA THR A 33 24.52 18.77 -18.91
C THR A 33 23.23 18.12 -18.41
N ASP A 34 22.09 18.45 -19.03
CA ASP A 34 20.80 17.81 -18.77
C ASP A 34 20.87 16.30 -18.94
N GLU A 35 21.64 15.83 -19.93
CA GLU A 35 21.82 14.40 -20.21
C GLU A 35 22.53 13.69 -19.05
N THR A 36 23.53 14.34 -18.45
CA THR A 36 24.22 13.82 -17.26
C THR A 36 23.23 13.63 -16.10
N VAL A 37 22.36 14.63 -15.86
CA VAL A 37 21.35 14.56 -14.82
C VAL A 37 20.32 13.48 -15.13
N ARG A 38 19.85 13.36 -16.39
CA ARG A 38 18.92 12.28 -16.79
C ARG A 38 19.48 10.90 -16.49
N ASN A 39 20.75 10.68 -16.81
CA ASN A 39 21.41 9.41 -16.51
C ASN A 39 21.56 9.15 -15.01
N ASP A 40 21.87 10.16 -14.20
CA ASP A 40 21.90 10.04 -12.76
C ASP A 40 20.49 9.74 -12.19
N LEU A 41 19.44 10.39 -12.69
CA LEU A 41 18.04 10.14 -12.31
C LEU A 41 17.59 8.72 -12.69
N ILE A 42 17.94 8.22 -13.89
CA ILE A 42 17.66 6.83 -14.31
C ILE A 42 18.31 5.84 -13.37
N ASN A 43 19.57 6.07 -13.00
CA ASN A 43 20.29 5.19 -12.09
C ASN A 43 19.69 5.19 -10.67
N LEU A 44 19.27 6.35 -10.17
CA LEU A 44 18.64 6.47 -8.85
C LEU A 44 17.24 5.85 -8.83
N GLU A 45 16.46 5.99 -9.90
CA GLU A 45 15.16 5.37 -10.05
C GLU A 45 15.26 3.84 -10.08
N LYS A 46 16.18 3.26 -10.88
CA LYS A 46 16.45 1.81 -10.91
C LYS A 46 16.83 1.25 -9.54
N ARG A 47 17.40 2.06 -8.68
CA ARG A 47 17.78 1.71 -7.30
C ARG A 47 16.68 2.02 -6.28
N GLY A 48 15.54 2.54 -6.71
CA GLY A 48 14.40 2.84 -5.85
C GLY A 48 14.58 4.06 -4.95
N PHE A 49 15.40 5.03 -5.32
CA PHE A 49 15.64 6.23 -4.49
C PHE A 49 14.75 7.43 -4.86
N LEU A 50 14.17 7.43 -6.04
CA LEU A 50 13.30 8.50 -6.53
C LEU A 50 12.37 7.97 -7.64
N LYS A 51 11.35 8.75 -8.01
CA LYS A 51 10.51 8.51 -9.18
C LYS A 51 10.76 9.58 -10.23
N ARG A 52 11.02 9.18 -11.46
CA ARG A 52 11.14 10.12 -12.58
C ARG A 52 9.79 10.52 -13.11
N VAL A 53 9.66 11.79 -13.46
CA VAL A 53 8.50 12.38 -14.14
C VAL A 53 8.99 13.15 -15.37
N HIS A 54 8.04 13.59 -16.21
CA HIS A 54 8.40 14.38 -17.37
C HIS A 54 9.11 15.68 -16.93
N GLY A 55 10.36 15.84 -17.37
CA GLY A 55 11.20 17.00 -17.07
C GLY A 55 11.88 17.02 -15.69
N GLY A 56 11.79 15.96 -14.87
CA GLY A 56 12.41 15.96 -13.54
C GLY A 56 12.25 14.67 -12.75
N ALA A 57 12.29 14.82 -11.43
CA ALA A 57 12.09 13.71 -10.49
C ALA A 57 11.34 14.17 -9.23
N LEU A 58 10.69 13.22 -8.58
CA LEU A 58 10.02 13.36 -7.29
C LEU A 58 10.79 12.57 -6.22
N ALA A 59 10.81 13.10 -5.00
CA ALA A 59 11.25 12.33 -3.86
C ALA A 59 10.33 11.14 -3.66
N LEU A 60 10.88 9.98 -3.35
CA LEU A 60 10.11 8.90 -2.73
C LEU A 60 9.93 9.27 -1.25
N THR A 61 9.13 10.28 -0.98
CA THR A 61 8.65 10.55 0.38
C THR A 61 7.54 9.55 0.66
N HIS A 62 7.32 9.23 1.94
CA HIS A 62 6.11 8.50 2.32
C HIS A 62 4.86 9.11 1.67
N LYS A 63 4.86 10.40 1.43
CA LYS A 63 3.80 11.15 0.77
C LYS A 63 3.70 10.86 -0.74
N SER A 64 4.82 10.70 -1.46
CA SER A 64 4.79 10.38 -2.91
C SER A 64 4.50 8.90 -3.19
N LEU A 65 4.92 7.99 -2.31
CA LEU A 65 4.41 6.62 -2.32
C LEU A 65 2.90 6.57 -2.04
N HIS A 66 2.37 7.58 -1.36
CA HIS A 66 0.96 7.71 -1.07
C HIS A 66 0.16 8.34 -2.22
N GLU A 67 0.71 9.32 -2.94
CA GLU A 67 0.00 10.03 -4.02
C GLU A 67 -0.12 9.21 -5.30
N ASP A 68 0.88 8.35 -5.62
CA ASP A 68 0.85 7.51 -6.81
C ASP A 68 -0.03 6.27 -6.70
N ILE A 69 -0.39 5.87 -5.47
CA ILE A 69 -1.26 4.70 -5.22
C ILE A 69 -2.71 5.15 -4.99
N VAL A 70 -2.93 6.42 -4.71
CA VAL A 70 -4.27 7.02 -4.64
C VAL A 70 -4.60 7.65 -6.00
N THR A 71 -4.68 6.87 -7.04
CA THR A 71 -5.67 7.18 -8.05
C THR A 71 -7.01 7.01 -7.34
N GLN A 72 -7.57 8.13 -6.88
CA GLN A 72 -8.97 8.22 -6.48
C GLN A 72 -9.80 7.98 -7.75
N ASP A 73 -9.74 6.75 -8.28
CA ASP A 73 -10.66 6.42 -9.35
C ASP A 73 -12.06 6.31 -8.73
N ASP A 74 -13.03 6.81 -9.43
CA ASP A 74 -14.43 6.80 -9.00
C ASP A 74 -14.93 5.37 -8.69
N VAL A 75 -14.29 4.36 -9.26
CA VAL A 75 -14.63 2.94 -9.06
C VAL A 75 -14.23 2.50 -7.66
N SER A 76 -12.99 2.76 -7.24
CA SER A 76 -12.49 2.40 -5.91
C SER A 76 -13.29 3.10 -4.81
N ILE A 77 -13.62 4.39 -5.00
CA ILE A 77 -14.46 5.14 -4.06
C ILE A 77 -15.87 4.52 -3.95
N ARG A 78 -16.49 4.16 -5.06
CA ARG A 78 -17.81 3.53 -5.05
C ARG A 78 -17.82 2.17 -4.37
N ILE A 79 -16.77 1.35 -4.62
CA ILE A 79 -16.60 0.06 -3.96
C ILE A 79 -16.43 0.25 -2.46
N ALA A 80 -15.56 1.16 -2.04
CA ALA A 80 -15.33 1.46 -0.63
C ALA A 80 -16.61 1.91 0.08
N LYS A 81 -17.35 2.85 -0.49
CA LYS A 81 -18.65 3.31 0.04
C LYS A 81 -19.66 2.17 0.18
N LYS A 82 -19.70 1.25 -0.79
CA LYS A 82 -20.58 0.09 -0.72
C LYS A 82 -20.13 -0.93 0.32
N ALA A 83 -18.82 -1.16 0.47
CA ALA A 83 -18.28 -2.04 1.50
C ALA A 83 -18.62 -1.53 2.90
N VAL A 84 -18.44 -0.23 3.15
CA VAL A 84 -18.71 0.42 4.44
C VAL A 84 -20.17 0.27 4.89
N GLN A 85 -21.13 0.23 3.98
CA GLN A 85 -22.55 -0.01 4.31
C GLN A 85 -22.80 -1.37 4.98
N ASN A 86 -21.85 -2.30 4.85
CA ASN A 86 -21.92 -3.65 5.42
C ASN A 86 -21.03 -3.81 6.67
N ILE A 87 -20.35 -2.77 7.10
CA ILE A 87 -19.49 -2.76 8.28
C ILE A 87 -20.30 -2.25 9.48
N PRO A 88 -20.41 -3.03 10.57
CA PRO A 88 -21.09 -2.59 11.80
C PRO A 88 -20.43 -1.37 12.44
N ALA A 89 -21.16 -0.68 13.30
CA ALA A 89 -20.67 0.50 14.01
C ALA A 89 -19.59 0.18 15.05
N SER A 90 -19.65 -1.00 15.66
CA SER A 90 -18.63 -1.51 16.59
C SER A 90 -18.14 -2.84 16.05
N VAL A 91 -16.85 -2.94 15.68
CA VAL A 91 -16.31 -4.12 15.04
C VAL A 91 -14.78 -4.19 15.15
N VAL A 92 -14.27 -5.38 15.36
CA VAL A 92 -12.87 -5.70 15.14
C VAL A 92 -12.76 -6.30 13.73
N MET A 93 -12.18 -5.57 12.80
CA MET A 93 -12.07 -6.06 11.43
C MET A 93 -10.62 -6.21 11.01
N PHE A 94 -10.31 -7.35 10.39
CA PHE A 94 -9.09 -7.48 9.65
C PHE A 94 -9.28 -6.92 8.25
N ILE A 95 -8.33 -6.11 7.80
CA ILE A 95 -8.29 -5.60 6.43
C ILE A 95 -6.94 -5.91 5.82
N ASP A 96 -6.95 -6.56 4.67
CA ASP A 96 -5.72 -6.86 3.94
C ASP A 96 -5.11 -5.59 3.30
N SER A 97 -3.92 -5.76 2.79
CA SER A 97 -3.12 -4.67 2.30
C SER A 97 -3.55 -4.18 0.94
N SER A 98 -4.15 -3.00 0.86
CA SER A 98 -4.27 -2.35 -0.44
C SER A 98 -4.68 -0.88 -0.36
N THR A 99 -4.62 -0.22 -1.50
CA THR A 99 -5.23 1.09 -1.72
C THR A 99 -6.73 1.07 -1.42
N MET A 100 -7.40 -0.03 -1.74
CA MET A 100 -8.82 -0.23 -1.46
C MET A 100 -9.09 -0.27 0.05
N GLY A 101 -8.23 -0.95 0.83
CA GLY A 101 -8.32 -0.97 2.29
C GLY A 101 -8.27 0.44 2.89
N TYR A 102 -7.37 1.29 2.39
CA TYR A 102 -7.33 2.69 2.79
C TYR A 102 -8.62 3.43 2.45
N GLN A 103 -9.14 3.26 1.24
CA GLN A 103 -10.40 3.91 0.82
C GLN A 103 -11.57 3.48 1.70
N ILE A 104 -11.65 2.20 2.07
CA ILE A 104 -12.67 1.70 3.00
C ILE A 104 -12.53 2.38 4.36
N CYS A 105 -11.34 2.38 4.95
CA CYS A 105 -11.10 3.02 6.25
C CYS A 105 -11.43 4.52 6.23
N ASN A 106 -11.12 5.22 5.14
CA ASN A 106 -11.39 6.65 4.99
C ASN A 106 -12.89 6.99 4.92
N HIS A 107 -13.74 6.01 4.62
CA HIS A 107 -15.20 6.20 4.57
C HIS A 107 -15.93 5.61 5.78
N ILE A 108 -15.21 5.03 6.75
CA ILE A 108 -15.82 4.55 7.99
C ILE A 108 -16.12 5.75 8.89
N ASN A 109 -17.37 5.89 9.27
CA ASN A 109 -17.85 6.94 10.16
C ASN A 109 -18.10 6.42 11.59
N SER A 110 -17.70 5.20 11.90
CA SER A 110 -17.95 4.55 13.18
C SER A 110 -16.99 5.05 14.26
N ARG A 111 -17.48 5.11 15.51
CA ARG A 111 -16.71 5.59 16.66
C ARG A 111 -15.95 4.48 17.41
N ASP A 112 -16.17 3.23 17.06
CA ASP A 112 -15.62 2.08 17.80
C ASP A 112 -15.21 0.98 16.82
N THR A 113 -14.37 1.37 15.86
CA THR A 113 -13.85 0.43 14.87
C THR A 113 -12.37 0.16 15.15
N HIS A 114 -12.05 -1.12 15.31
CA HIS A 114 -10.70 -1.60 15.47
C HIS A 114 -10.25 -2.26 14.16
N VAL A 115 -9.23 -1.69 13.54
CA VAL A 115 -8.66 -2.19 12.30
C VAL A 115 -7.41 -2.99 12.61
N VAL A 116 -7.39 -4.24 12.20
CA VAL A 116 -6.24 -5.13 12.23
C VAL A 116 -5.70 -5.29 10.82
N SER A 117 -4.42 -5.15 10.61
CA SER A 117 -3.81 -5.36 9.30
C SER A 117 -2.38 -5.87 9.42
N ASN A 118 -1.95 -6.61 8.42
CA ASN A 118 -0.55 -6.99 8.24
C ASN A 118 0.23 -5.99 7.36
N ASN A 119 -0.39 -4.87 6.96
CA ASN A 119 0.26 -3.86 6.14
C ASN A 119 0.72 -2.65 6.95
N PRO A 120 2.04 -2.45 7.12
CA PRO A 120 2.56 -1.29 7.85
C PRO A 120 2.24 0.04 7.17
N THR A 121 2.10 0.05 5.83
CA THR A 121 1.79 1.26 5.07
C THR A 121 0.36 1.74 5.32
N LEU A 122 -0.58 0.83 5.59
CA LEU A 122 -1.95 1.21 5.92
C LEU A 122 -1.99 2.06 7.19
N LEU A 123 -1.19 1.70 8.21
CA LEU A 123 -1.09 2.46 9.46
C LEU A 123 -0.77 3.94 9.22
N THR A 124 0.26 4.22 8.44
CA THR A 124 0.68 5.61 8.17
C THR A 124 -0.37 6.41 7.41
N ARG A 125 -1.21 5.74 6.65
CA ARG A 125 -2.32 6.38 5.92
C ARG A 125 -3.53 6.66 6.80
N LEU A 126 -3.70 5.89 7.86
CA LEU A 126 -4.83 6.04 8.78
C LEU A 126 -4.57 7.04 9.91
N GLU A 127 -3.36 7.58 10.03
CA GLU A 127 -2.95 8.51 11.08
C GLU A 127 -3.89 9.72 11.24
N GLY A 128 -4.48 10.19 10.15
CA GLY A 128 -5.41 11.33 10.14
C GLY A 128 -6.88 10.97 10.32
N ILE A 129 -7.24 9.70 10.47
CA ILE A 129 -8.64 9.27 10.58
C ILE A 129 -9.03 9.17 12.05
N PRO A 130 -9.91 10.06 12.54
CA PRO A 130 -10.33 10.03 13.94
C PRO A 130 -11.19 8.78 14.22
N ASN A 131 -11.15 8.32 15.47
CA ASN A 131 -11.99 7.23 15.99
C ASN A 131 -11.72 5.83 15.41
N LEU A 132 -10.57 5.59 14.78
CA LEU A 132 -10.10 4.27 14.44
C LEU A 132 -8.95 3.86 15.38
N SER A 133 -9.06 2.69 16.00
CA SER A 133 -7.93 2.01 16.61
C SER A 133 -7.28 1.11 15.59
N PHE A 134 -5.96 1.10 15.52
CA PHE A 134 -5.22 0.31 14.54
C PHE A 134 -4.22 -0.63 15.20
N TYR A 135 -4.25 -1.89 14.78
CA TYR A 135 -3.32 -2.94 15.20
C TYR A 135 -2.58 -3.50 14.00
N CYS A 136 -1.26 -3.36 13.99
CA CYS A 136 -0.42 -4.03 13.00
C CYS A 136 0.06 -5.37 13.55
N THR A 137 -0.10 -6.44 12.77
CA THR A 137 0.25 -7.80 13.23
C THR A 137 1.74 -7.97 13.51
N GLY A 138 2.61 -7.17 12.89
CA GLY A 138 4.04 -7.45 12.91
C GLY A 138 4.37 -8.79 12.23
N GLY A 139 5.52 -9.37 12.53
CA GLY A 139 6.00 -10.61 11.96
C GLY A 139 7.11 -10.41 10.95
N ARG A 140 7.36 -11.39 10.06
CA ARG A 140 8.37 -11.27 9.01
C ARG A 140 7.89 -10.39 7.88
N PHE A 141 8.64 -9.34 7.56
CA PHE A 141 8.30 -8.44 6.45
C PHE A 141 8.65 -9.08 5.09
N ASP A 142 7.66 -9.27 4.27
CA ASP A 142 7.82 -9.67 2.87
C ASP A 142 7.99 -8.43 1.99
N ARG A 143 9.13 -8.35 1.30
CA ARG A 143 9.49 -7.16 0.49
C ARG A 143 8.77 -7.09 -0.85
N GLU A 144 8.27 -8.21 -1.34
CA GLU A 144 7.55 -8.26 -2.62
C GLU A 144 6.10 -7.81 -2.43
N ALA A 145 5.41 -8.36 -1.42
CA ALA A 145 4.05 -7.98 -1.10
C ALA A 145 3.94 -6.73 -0.20
N LEU A 146 5.06 -6.25 0.37
CA LEU A 146 5.14 -5.12 1.30
C LEU A 146 4.25 -5.28 2.54
N VAL A 147 4.15 -6.51 3.05
CA VAL A 147 3.32 -6.87 4.20
C VAL A 147 4.07 -7.75 5.19
N TYR A 148 3.54 -7.86 6.40
CA TYR A 148 3.98 -8.84 7.36
C TYR A 148 3.30 -10.19 7.12
N VAL A 149 4.07 -11.27 7.19
CA VAL A 149 3.63 -12.64 6.99
C VAL A 149 4.29 -13.58 8.01
N GLY A 150 3.88 -14.84 8.02
CA GLY A 150 4.47 -15.89 8.84
C GLY A 150 3.70 -16.14 10.13
N GLN A 151 4.20 -17.08 10.92
CA GLN A 151 3.50 -17.58 12.11
C GLN A 151 3.32 -16.53 13.20
N GLU A 152 4.29 -15.63 13.37
CA GLU A 152 4.21 -14.55 14.35
C GLU A 152 3.07 -13.58 14.01
N ALA A 153 2.96 -13.20 12.72
CA ALA A 153 1.88 -12.35 12.24
C ALA A 153 0.51 -13.04 12.40
N ALA A 154 0.44 -14.33 12.08
CA ALA A 154 -0.78 -15.13 12.24
C ALA A 154 -1.21 -15.27 13.70
N LYS A 155 -0.26 -15.53 14.62
CA LYS A 155 -0.53 -15.59 16.07
C LYS A 155 -1.02 -14.24 16.59
N ALA A 156 -0.39 -13.13 16.18
CA ALA A 156 -0.81 -11.80 16.60
C ALA A 156 -2.24 -11.49 16.14
N ALA A 157 -2.59 -11.77 14.87
CA ALA A 157 -3.95 -11.62 14.39
C ALA A 157 -4.93 -12.55 15.12
N GLY A 158 -4.57 -13.82 15.32
CA GLY A 158 -5.41 -14.80 16.01
C GLY A 158 -5.62 -14.54 17.51
N SER A 159 -4.82 -13.69 18.14
CA SER A 159 -5.05 -13.23 19.52
C SER A 159 -6.13 -12.18 19.64
N LEU A 160 -6.58 -11.62 18.52
CA LEU A 160 -7.64 -10.63 18.44
C LEU A 160 -8.95 -11.31 18.02
N SER A 161 -10.05 -10.95 18.67
CA SER A 161 -11.38 -11.45 18.30
C SER A 161 -11.85 -10.72 17.04
N ILE A 162 -11.46 -11.22 15.87
CA ILE A 162 -11.81 -10.64 14.58
C ILE A 162 -13.25 -11.04 14.22
N ASP A 163 -14.16 -10.06 14.14
CA ASP A 163 -15.57 -10.26 13.79
C ASP A 163 -15.77 -10.27 12.26
N MET A 164 -14.92 -9.53 11.56
CA MET A 164 -15.07 -9.32 10.13
C MET A 164 -13.72 -9.31 9.42
N VAL A 165 -13.70 -9.81 8.20
CA VAL A 165 -12.52 -9.77 7.31
C VAL A 165 -12.89 -9.05 6.02
N VAL A 166 -12.12 -8.05 5.66
CA VAL A 166 -12.25 -7.33 4.39
C VAL A 166 -11.05 -7.66 3.52
N LEU A 167 -11.30 -8.38 2.45
CA LEU A 167 -10.28 -8.81 1.49
C LEU A 167 -10.34 -7.96 0.23
N THR A 168 -9.18 -7.61 -0.27
CA THR A 168 -8.99 -6.84 -1.50
C THR A 168 -8.02 -7.57 -2.42
N PRO A 169 -8.38 -8.80 -2.86
CA PRO A 169 -7.48 -9.70 -3.56
C PRO A 169 -7.11 -9.21 -4.95
N ASP A 170 -6.05 -9.75 -5.52
CA ASP A 170 -5.65 -9.51 -6.91
C ASP A 170 -6.66 -10.07 -7.92
N CYS A 171 -7.31 -11.18 -7.58
CA CYS A 171 -8.36 -11.78 -8.39
C CYS A 171 -9.37 -12.55 -7.52
N TYR A 172 -10.50 -12.91 -8.11
CA TYR A 172 -11.51 -13.75 -7.49
C TYR A 172 -12.00 -14.80 -8.47
N SER A 173 -12.08 -16.03 -8.00
CA SER A 173 -12.68 -17.14 -8.72
C SER A 173 -13.87 -17.69 -7.96
N PRO A 174 -15.06 -17.84 -8.57
CA PRO A 174 -16.20 -18.48 -7.92
C PRO A 174 -15.92 -19.90 -7.40
N LYS A 175 -14.96 -20.58 -8.04
CA LYS A 175 -14.58 -21.94 -7.67
C LYS A 175 -13.52 -22.00 -6.56
N HIS A 176 -12.58 -21.03 -6.55
CA HIS A 176 -11.38 -21.07 -5.73
C HIS A 176 -11.31 -19.97 -4.68
N GLY A 177 -12.20 -18.99 -4.71
CA GLY A 177 -12.22 -17.89 -3.76
C GLY A 177 -11.29 -16.72 -4.13
N ALA A 178 -10.83 -16.01 -3.12
CA ALA A 178 -9.92 -14.87 -3.25
C ALA A 178 -8.51 -15.32 -3.63
N GLY A 179 -7.89 -14.66 -4.59
CA GLY A 179 -6.55 -15.02 -5.08
C GLY A 179 -5.54 -13.89 -4.94
N TYR A 180 -4.33 -14.24 -4.56
CA TYR A 180 -3.21 -13.34 -4.36
C TYR A 180 -2.03 -13.76 -5.24
N LYS A 181 -1.26 -12.79 -5.75
CA LYS A 181 -0.04 -13.06 -6.52
C LYS A 181 1.10 -13.60 -5.66
N ASN A 182 1.12 -13.21 -4.38
CA ASN A 182 2.13 -13.63 -3.44
C ASN A 182 1.62 -14.82 -2.59
N MET A 183 2.34 -15.94 -2.64
CA MET A 183 1.97 -17.18 -1.93
C MET A 183 1.96 -16.98 -0.41
N LEU A 184 2.96 -16.31 0.15
CA LEU A 184 3.07 -16.10 1.59
C LEU A 184 1.94 -15.24 2.14
N GLN A 185 1.50 -14.26 1.35
CA GLN A 185 0.32 -13.45 1.68
C GLN A 185 -0.94 -14.32 1.65
N SER A 186 -1.12 -15.16 0.62
CA SER A 186 -2.27 -16.06 0.55
C SER A 186 -2.32 -17.02 1.74
N GLU A 187 -1.19 -17.64 2.10
CA GLU A 187 -1.10 -18.53 3.28
C GLU A 187 -1.41 -17.79 4.58
N PHE A 188 -0.90 -16.57 4.73
CA PHE A 188 -1.20 -15.75 5.90
C PHE A 188 -2.69 -15.43 5.98
N ILE A 189 -3.32 -14.97 4.88
CA ILE A 189 -4.76 -14.64 4.83
C ILE A 189 -5.61 -15.86 5.21
N LYS A 190 -5.30 -17.04 4.69
CA LYS A 190 -5.98 -18.30 5.13
C LYS A 190 -5.96 -18.51 6.63
N SER A 191 -4.82 -18.19 7.25
CA SER A 191 -4.60 -18.44 8.68
C SER A 191 -5.30 -17.45 9.60
N VAL A 192 -5.72 -16.28 9.08
CA VAL A 192 -6.31 -15.21 9.89
C VAL A 192 -7.82 -15.06 9.72
N ILE A 193 -8.45 -15.81 8.82
CA ILE A 193 -9.90 -15.79 8.64
C ILE A 193 -10.54 -16.72 9.67
N PRO A 194 -11.25 -16.20 10.70
CA PRO A 194 -11.98 -17.07 11.62
C PRO A 194 -13.13 -17.78 10.89
N PRO A 195 -13.49 -19.01 11.30
CA PRO A 195 -14.54 -19.78 10.65
C PRO A 195 -15.90 -19.07 10.55
N ASP A 196 -16.25 -18.29 11.57
CA ASP A 196 -17.53 -17.60 11.68
C ASP A 196 -17.45 -16.11 11.29
N ALA A 197 -16.29 -15.63 10.84
CA ALA A 197 -16.13 -14.24 10.47
C ALA A 197 -16.92 -13.91 9.19
N LYS A 198 -17.57 -12.75 9.19
CA LYS A 198 -18.15 -12.21 7.98
C LYS A 198 -17.03 -11.74 7.04
N VAL A 199 -17.01 -12.25 5.82
CA VAL A 199 -16.01 -11.88 4.81
C VAL A 199 -16.63 -10.95 3.77
N ILE A 200 -16.00 -9.80 3.53
CA ILE A 200 -16.29 -8.88 2.44
C ILE A 200 -15.13 -8.93 1.45
N ILE A 201 -15.43 -9.23 0.19
CA ILE A 201 -14.45 -9.11 -0.90
C ILE A 201 -14.74 -7.81 -1.66
N ALA A 202 -13.80 -6.87 -1.56
CA ALA A 202 -13.91 -5.54 -2.17
C ALA A 202 -12.91 -5.42 -3.33
N MET A 203 -13.41 -5.49 -4.57
CA MET A 203 -12.58 -5.46 -5.76
C MET A 203 -13.36 -4.98 -6.99
N PRO A 204 -12.69 -4.46 -8.03
CA PRO A 204 -13.31 -4.17 -9.31
C PRO A 204 -13.83 -5.46 -10.00
N SER A 205 -14.96 -5.38 -10.67
CA SER A 205 -15.50 -6.53 -11.43
C SER A 205 -14.57 -7.04 -12.53
N THR A 206 -13.66 -6.17 -13.02
CA THR A 206 -12.62 -6.53 -13.99
C THR A 206 -11.57 -7.49 -13.44
N SER A 207 -11.46 -7.59 -12.12
CA SER A 207 -10.53 -8.52 -11.44
C SER A 207 -11.17 -9.90 -11.19
N VAL A 208 -12.42 -10.09 -11.56
CA VAL A 208 -13.08 -11.41 -11.55
C VAL A 208 -12.60 -12.16 -12.79
N ALA A 209 -11.56 -12.94 -12.67
CA ALA A 209 -10.98 -13.72 -13.76
C ALA A 209 -10.21 -14.94 -13.22
N ASN A 210 -10.01 -15.92 -14.10
CA ASN A 210 -9.16 -17.08 -13.83
C ASN A 210 -7.67 -16.74 -14.05
N ASN A 211 -7.15 -15.77 -13.33
CA ASN A 211 -5.72 -15.48 -13.37
C ASN A 211 -4.97 -16.46 -12.46
N PRO A 212 -3.77 -16.90 -12.84
CA PRO A 212 -2.94 -17.72 -11.97
C PRO A 212 -2.59 -16.94 -10.73
N ALA A 213 -3.06 -17.42 -9.60
CA ALA A 213 -2.85 -16.82 -8.29
C ALA A 213 -2.92 -17.92 -7.21
N PHE A 214 -2.41 -17.61 -6.04
CA PHE A 214 -2.59 -18.46 -4.87
C PHE A 214 -3.93 -18.10 -4.22
N TYR A 215 -4.82 -19.09 -4.08
CA TYR A 215 -6.17 -18.90 -3.57
C TYR A 215 -6.26 -19.16 -2.06
N THR A 216 -7.13 -18.42 -1.40
CA THR A 216 -7.44 -18.57 0.04
C THR A 216 -8.77 -19.25 0.25
#